data_a8b398e0d7370855ac55b4abbd6fecf4
#
_entry.id   a8b398e0d7370855ac55b4abbd6fecf4
#
_cell.length_a   1.000
_cell.length_b   1.000
_cell.length_c   1.000
_cell.angle_alpha   90.00
_cell.angle_beta   90.00
_cell.angle_gamma   90.00
#
_symmetry.space_group_name_H-M   'P 1'
#
loop_
_entity.id
_entity.type
_entity.pdbx_description
1 polymer ?
#
loop_
_entity_poly.entity_id
_entity_poly.type
_entity_poly.pdbx_seq_one_letter_code
_entity_poly.pdbx_strand_id
1 'polypeptide(L)'
;EIIILPELFLGISLVYLVLHSTFLAVRKNYPLIQSSILYLGVLVLFLSCLLVLNDGLDVLEQSVLNDTIVNDYVSFFSKLVIGSLSLFCLLMIQPYLINQKINQFEYILLILFAVLGLFLLCSSNDLLTAYLAIELQSLAFYVLASFKRNSTYSVDAGIKYFILGAFSSSLFLFGSSLLYGVTGTINFEEFKDLYVNVSPGNNADLSNISLVQFGLVFILIS
;
A
#
# COMPACT_ATOMS: atom_id res chain seq x y z
N GLU A 1 -12.78 14.06 8.14
CA GLU A 1 -11.46 14.04 8.80
C GLU A 1 -11.22 12.75 9.60
N ILE A 2 -12.24 12.10 10.14
CA ILE A 2 -12.13 10.88 10.95
C ILE A 2 -11.77 9.66 10.11
N ILE A 3 -12.18 9.59 8.85
CA ILE A 3 -12.00 8.46 7.93
C ILE A 3 -10.54 8.07 7.69
N ILE A 4 -9.64 9.07 7.63
CA ILE A 4 -8.20 8.87 7.37
C ILE A 4 -7.43 8.62 8.67
N LEU A 5 -8.09 8.62 9.80
CA LEU A 5 -7.45 8.53 11.11
C LEU A 5 -6.60 7.25 11.29
N PRO A 6 -7.04 6.04 10.86
CA PRO A 6 -6.20 4.84 10.97
C PRO A 6 -4.92 4.93 10.13
N GLU A 7 -4.98 5.44 8.89
CA GLU A 7 -3.82 5.59 8.01
C GLU A 7 -2.86 6.66 8.53
N LEU A 8 -3.39 7.81 8.97
CA LEU A 8 -2.58 8.87 9.59
C LEU A 8 -1.91 8.39 10.87
N PHE A 9 -2.64 7.65 11.72
CA PHE A 9 -2.08 7.07 12.93
C PHE A 9 -0.94 6.11 12.60
N LEU A 10 -1.11 5.21 11.63
CA LEU A 10 -0.05 4.32 11.16
C LEU A 10 1.15 5.10 10.61
N GLY A 11 0.92 6.11 9.77
CA GLY A 11 2.00 6.92 9.20
C GLY A 11 2.80 7.66 10.26
N ILE A 12 2.15 8.34 11.19
CA ILE A 12 2.81 9.08 12.27
C ILE A 12 3.55 8.13 13.21
N SER A 13 2.93 7.01 13.58
CA SER A 13 3.55 6.01 14.45
C SER A 13 4.77 5.36 13.80
N LEU A 14 4.76 5.14 12.48
CA LEU A 14 5.91 4.65 11.73
C LEU A 14 7.08 5.62 11.77
N VAL A 15 6.84 6.91 11.51
CA VAL A 15 7.89 7.95 11.63
C VAL A 15 8.46 7.97 13.03
N TYR A 16 7.61 7.90 14.06
CA TYR A 16 8.07 7.82 15.44
C TYR A 16 8.92 6.57 15.71
N LEU A 17 8.50 5.39 15.24
CA LEU A 17 9.24 4.14 15.41
C LEU A 17 10.60 4.18 14.72
N VAL A 18 10.70 4.77 13.51
CA VAL A 18 11.97 4.96 12.81
C VAL A 18 12.91 5.83 13.62
N LEU A 19 12.45 6.97 14.12
CA LEU A 19 13.26 7.87 14.95
C LEU A 19 13.69 7.19 16.26
N HIS A 20 12.75 6.55 16.94
CA HIS A 20 13.02 5.84 18.19
C HIS A 20 14.04 4.71 18.00
N SER A 21 13.91 3.92 16.93
CA SER A 21 14.83 2.83 16.63
C SER A 21 16.25 3.31 16.32
N THR A 22 16.39 4.39 15.56
CA THR A 22 17.69 4.97 15.22
C THR A 22 18.40 5.54 16.44
N PHE A 23 17.69 6.23 17.35
CA PHE A 23 18.26 6.73 18.61
C PHE A 23 18.73 5.59 19.53
N LEU A 24 17.97 4.49 19.60
CA LEU A 24 18.36 3.34 20.41
C LEU A 24 19.52 2.56 19.79
N ALA A 25 19.60 2.48 18.47
CA ALA A 25 20.68 1.77 17.75
C ALA A 25 22.07 2.34 18.06
N VAL A 26 22.17 3.62 18.36
CA VAL A 26 23.41 4.26 18.79
C VAL A 26 23.99 3.62 20.08
N ARG A 27 23.14 3.04 20.94
CA ARG A 27 23.51 2.41 22.22
C ARG A 27 23.98 0.94 22.09
N LYS A 28 24.08 0.37 20.89
CA LYS A 28 24.64 -0.95 20.56
C LYS A 28 23.99 -2.20 21.18
N ASN A 29 22.77 -2.13 21.67
CA ASN A 29 22.05 -3.29 22.25
C ASN A 29 21.05 -3.90 21.23
N TYR A 30 21.53 -4.33 20.07
CA TYR A 30 20.72 -4.77 18.93
C TYR A 30 19.63 -5.83 19.23
N PRO A 31 19.87 -6.94 19.96
CA PRO A 31 18.83 -7.95 20.15
C PRO A 31 17.67 -7.46 21.04
N LEU A 32 17.96 -6.60 22.01
CA LEU A 32 16.92 -5.99 22.86
C LEU A 32 16.12 -4.95 22.10
N ILE A 33 16.75 -4.21 21.19
CA ILE A 33 16.07 -3.20 20.35
C ILE A 33 15.09 -3.87 19.42
N GLN A 34 15.48 -4.97 18.77
CA GLN A 34 14.63 -5.70 17.84
C GLN A 34 13.33 -6.19 18.53
N SER A 35 13.44 -6.81 19.70
CA SER A 35 12.26 -7.25 20.45
C SER A 35 11.37 -6.08 20.88
N SER A 36 11.96 -4.99 21.33
CA SER A 36 11.20 -3.80 21.74
C SER A 36 10.42 -3.18 20.58
N ILE A 37 11.05 -3.06 19.40
CA ILE A 37 10.40 -2.52 18.21
C ILE A 37 9.32 -3.45 17.69
N LEU A 38 9.50 -4.78 17.79
CA LEU A 38 8.48 -5.75 17.45
C LEU A 38 7.24 -5.57 18.31
N TYR A 39 7.39 -5.49 19.64
CA TYR A 39 6.25 -5.28 20.54
C TYR A 39 5.55 -3.94 20.27
N LEU A 40 6.32 -2.87 20.04
CA LEU A 40 5.74 -1.56 19.67
C LEU A 40 5.03 -1.62 18.31
N GLY A 41 5.59 -2.31 17.32
CA GLY A 41 4.96 -2.49 16.02
C GLY A 41 3.65 -3.28 16.09
N VAL A 42 3.61 -4.35 16.89
CA VAL A 42 2.38 -5.11 17.17
C VAL A 42 1.33 -4.23 17.86
N LEU A 43 1.75 -3.42 18.84
CA LEU A 43 0.86 -2.49 19.53
C LEU A 43 0.28 -1.44 18.58
N VAL A 44 1.10 -0.86 17.72
CA VAL A 44 0.68 0.13 16.71
C VAL A 44 -0.35 -0.49 15.75
N LEU A 45 -0.09 -1.68 15.22
CA LEU A 45 -1.06 -2.38 14.35
C LEU A 45 -2.35 -2.74 15.09
N PHE A 46 -2.25 -3.18 16.32
CA PHE A 46 -3.44 -3.48 17.12
C PHE A 46 -4.31 -2.24 17.34
N LEU A 47 -3.68 -1.10 17.69
CA LEU A 47 -4.38 0.18 17.84
C LEU A 47 -4.98 0.66 16.51
N SER A 48 -4.28 0.49 15.38
CA SER A 48 -4.84 0.86 14.07
C SER A 48 -6.05 0.01 13.70
N CYS A 49 -6.05 -1.29 14.01
CA CYS A 49 -7.22 -2.14 13.83
C CYS A 49 -8.39 -1.70 14.73
N LEU A 50 -8.12 -1.29 15.96
CA LEU A 50 -9.15 -0.74 16.86
C LEU A 50 -9.72 0.57 16.33
N LEU A 51 -8.89 1.44 15.74
CA LEU A 51 -9.36 2.68 15.10
C LEU A 51 -10.27 2.36 13.93
N VAL A 52 -9.90 1.42 13.05
CA VAL A 52 -10.77 0.97 11.95
C VAL A 52 -12.12 0.46 12.48
N LEU A 53 -12.12 -0.33 13.56
CA LEU A 53 -13.36 -0.81 14.19
C LEU A 53 -14.19 0.33 14.82
N ASN A 54 -13.53 1.35 15.37
CA ASN A 54 -14.20 2.50 15.98
C ASN A 54 -14.85 3.42 14.95
N ASP A 55 -14.26 3.54 13.74
CA ASP A 55 -14.87 4.29 12.64
C ASP A 55 -16.23 3.70 12.23
N GLY A 56 -16.44 2.42 12.52
CA GLY A 56 -17.72 1.74 12.50
C GLY A 56 -18.46 1.80 11.16
N LEU A 57 -19.70 1.32 11.18
CA LEU A 57 -20.59 1.34 10.04
C LEU A 57 -21.24 2.72 9.80
N ASP A 58 -21.07 3.65 10.73
CA ASP A 58 -21.70 4.97 10.68
C ASP A 58 -21.00 5.98 9.76
N VAL A 59 -19.74 5.69 9.39
CA VAL A 59 -18.87 6.55 8.55
C VAL A 59 -18.72 5.98 7.12
N LEU A 60 -19.54 5.00 6.77
CA LEU A 60 -19.51 4.39 5.44
C LEU A 60 -20.12 5.33 4.39
N GLU A 61 -19.59 5.23 3.16
CA GLU A 61 -19.99 6.05 2.00
C GLU A 61 -19.62 7.55 2.13
N GLN A 62 -18.58 7.87 2.91
CA GLN A 62 -18.03 9.21 2.96
C GLN A 62 -16.72 9.30 2.19
N SER A 63 -16.59 10.35 1.42
CA SER A 63 -15.38 10.68 0.70
C SER A 63 -14.63 11.84 1.38
N VAL A 64 -13.31 11.83 1.27
CA VAL A 64 -12.43 12.87 1.84
C VAL A 64 -11.36 13.24 0.82
N LEU A 65 -10.77 14.43 0.96
CA LEU A 65 -9.73 14.96 0.08
C LEU A 65 -10.17 15.04 -1.39
N ASN A 66 -11.27 15.70 -1.66
CA ASN A 66 -11.83 15.85 -3.01
C ASN A 66 -12.10 14.49 -3.69
N ASP A 67 -12.72 13.58 -2.98
CA ASP A 67 -13.10 12.23 -3.42
C ASP A 67 -11.94 11.30 -3.81
N THR A 68 -10.69 11.62 -3.40
CA THR A 68 -9.54 10.75 -3.66
C THR A 68 -9.49 9.51 -2.75
N ILE A 69 -10.09 9.61 -1.57
CA ILE A 69 -10.16 8.55 -0.56
C ILE A 69 -11.62 8.34 -0.15
N VAL A 70 -12.07 7.09 -0.25
CA VAL A 70 -13.44 6.68 0.10
C VAL A 70 -13.39 5.54 1.12
N ASN A 71 -14.30 5.57 2.08
CA ASN A 71 -14.46 4.50 3.05
C ASN A 71 -15.77 3.74 2.80
N ASP A 72 -15.68 2.68 1.98
CA ASP A 72 -16.78 1.78 1.67
C ASP A 72 -16.77 0.55 2.58
N TYR A 73 -17.85 -0.25 2.53
CA TYR A 73 -17.90 -1.56 3.19
C TYR A 73 -16.72 -2.47 2.79
N VAL A 74 -16.34 -2.44 1.50
CA VAL A 74 -15.20 -3.23 0.99
C VAL A 74 -13.89 -2.73 1.59
N SER A 75 -13.68 -1.42 1.64
CA SER A 75 -12.51 -0.78 2.26
C SER A 75 -12.41 -1.14 3.74
N PHE A 76 -13.50 -1.03 4.49
CA PHE A 76 -13.56 -1.36 5.90
C PHE A 76 -13.18 -2.82 6.18
N PHE A 77 -13.84 -3.78 5.50
CA PHE A 77 -13.53 -5.20 5.69
C PHE A 77 -12.12 -5.57 5.24
N SER A 78 -11.65 -5.03 4.12
CA SER A 78 -10.30 -5.29 3.62
C SER A 78 -9.23 -4.78 4.57
N LYS A 79 -9.36 -3.57 5.13
CA LYS A 79 -8.45 -3.04 6.16
C LYS A 79 -8.42 -3.92 7.41
N LEU A 80 -9.56 -4.41 7.89
CA LEU A 80 -9.62 -5.32 9.03
C LEU A 80 -8.91 -6.65 8.75
N VAL A 81 -9.14 -7.24 7.57
CA VAL A 81 -8.49 -8.50 7.18
C VAL A 81 -6.98 -8.31 7.07
N ILE A 82 -6.53 -7.26 6.37
CA ILE A 82 -5.10 -6.96 6.21
C ILE A 82 -4.44 -6.68 7.56
N GLY A 83 -5.08 -5.86 8.41
CA GLY A 83 -4.57 -5.55 9.74
C GLY A 83 -4.45 -6.78 10.63
N SER A 84 -5.46 -7.65 10.66
CA SER A 84 -5.43 -8.87 11.47
C SER A 84 -4.39 -9.88 10.96
N LEU A 85 -4.26 -10.07 9.64
CA LEU A 85 -3.26 -10.96 9.06
C LEU A 85 -1.83 -10.42 9.29
N SER A 86 -1.62 -9.11 9.16
CA SER A 86 -0.32 -8.50 9.41
C SER A 86 0.11 -8.59 10.88
N LEU A 87 -0.84 -8.47 11.83
CA LEU A 87 -0.59 -8.74 13.24
C LEU A 87 -0.11 -10.18 13.46
N PHE A 88 -0.80 -11.15 12.84
CA PHE A 88 -0.43 -12.55 12.93
C PHE A 88 0.97 -12.80 12.36
N CYS A 89 1.29 -12.21 11.21
CA CYS A 89 2.60 -12.28 10.60
C CYS A 89 3.70 -11.71 11.50
N LEU A 90 3.48 -10.55 12.15
CA LEU A 90 4.46 -9.97 13.06
C LEU A 90 4.72 -10.84 14.30
N LEU A 91 3.68 -11.48 14.85
CA LEU A 91 3.85 -12.39 15.98
C LEU A 91 4.67 -13.63 15.61
N MET A 92 4.49 -14.16 14.39
CA MET A 92 5.21 -15.32 13.90
C MET A 92 6.64 -15.03 13.44
N ILE A 93 7.00 -13.77 13.21
CA ILE A 93 8.28 -13.41 12.60
C ILE A 93 9.46 -13.49 13.57
N GLN A 94 9.22 -13.36 14.87
CA GLN A 94 10.26 -13.34 15.89
C GLN A 94 11.15 -14.59 15.88
N PRO A 95 10.61 -15.82 15.95
CA PRO A 95 11.43 -17.03 15.90
C PRO A 95 12.18 -17.18 14.56
N TYR A 96 11.58 -16.72 13.46
CA TYR A 96 12.23 -16.75 12.16
C TYR A 96 13.47 -15.85 12.11
N LEU A 97 13.39 -14.62 12.59
CA LEU A 97 14.51 -13.68 12.61
C LEU A 97 15.69 -14.19 13.46
N ILE A 98 15.37 -14.79 14.61
CA ILE A 98 16.38 -15.40 15.49
C ILE A 98 17.10 -16.55 14.77
N ASN A 99 16.34 -17.46 14.15
CA ASN A 99 16.89 -18.62 13.46
C ASN A 99 17.77 -18.23 12.26
N GLN A 100 17.40 -17.18 11.52
CA GLN A 100 18.15 -16.67 10.38
C GLN A 100 19.30 -15.75 10.77
N LYS A 101 19.47 -15.45 12.06
CA LYS A 101 20.48 -14.50 12.60
C LYS A 101 20.38 -13.09 11.97
N ILE A 102 19.17 -12.69 11.63
CA ILE A 102 18.85 -11.36 11.10
C ILE A 102 18.49 -10.47 12.31
N ASN A 103 19.49 -9.82 12.89
CA ASN A 103 19.29 -8.96 14.06
C ASN A 103 19.15 -7.50 13.64
N GLN A 104 18.21 -7.21 12.73
CA GLN A 104 17.98 -5.86 12.21
C GLN A 104 16.52 -5.46 12.44
N PHE A 105 16.32 -4.35 13.12
CA PHE A 105 14.99 -3.82 13.46
C PHE A 105 14.27 -3.26 12.23
N GLU A 106 15.01 -2.89 11.19
CA GLU A 106 14.50 -2.33 9.94
C GLU A 106 13.53 -3.27 9.23
N TYR A 107 13.69 -4.59 9.43
CA TYR A 107 12.81 -5.60 8.86
C TYR A 107 11.34 -5.40 9.29
N ILE A 108 11.12 -5.11 10.57
CA ILE A 108 9.79 -4.88 11.14
C ILE A 108 9.19 -3.59 10.60
N LEU A 109 10.01 -2.54 10.51
CA LEU A 109 9.57 -1.24 9.98
C LEU A 109 9.12 -1.34 8.51
N LEU A 110 9.86 -2.11 7.70
CA LEU A 110 9.49 -2.33 6.29
C LEU A 110 8.15 -3.06 6.15
N ILE A 111 7.86 -4.03 7.02
CA ILE A 111 6.54 -4.68 7.03
C ILE A 111 5.44 -3.67 7.36
N LEU A 112 5.66 -2.81 8.35
CA LEU A 112 4.68 -1.79 8.70
C LEU A 112 4.47 -0.77 7.57
N PHE A 113 5.52 -0.40 6.82
CA PHE A 113 5.39 0.43 5.61
C PHE A 113 4.56 -0.26 4.53
N ALA A 114 4.76 -1.57 4.33
CA ALA A 114 3.95 -2.32 3.38
C ALA A 114 2.47 -2.35 3.79
N VAL A 115 2.18 -2.53 5.08
CA VAL A 115 0.81 -2.51 5.60
C VAL A 115 0.15 -1.14 5.43
N LEU A 116 0.90 -0.05 5.65
CA LEU A 116 0.41 1.31 5.41
C LEU A 116 0.03 1.51 3.93
N GLY A 117 0.88 1.04 3.00
CA GLY A 117 0.58 1.06 1.57
C GLY A 117 -0.70 0.27 1.23
N LEU A 118 -0.89 -0.90 1.83
CA LEU A 118 -2.12 -1.70 1.67
C LEU A 118 -3.37 -0.99 2.22
N PHE A 119 -3.27 -0.32 3.36
CA PHE A 119 -4.40 0.44 3.91
C PHE A 119 -4.81 1.59 3.00
N LEU A 120 -3.82 2.35 2.49
CA LEU A 120 -4.07 3.43 1.52
C LEU A 120 -4.67 2.89 0.22
N LEU A 121 -4.22 1.73 -0.26
CA LEU A 121 -4.76 1.11 -1.47
C LEU A 121 -6.23 0.73 -1.29
N CYS A 122 -6.61 0.20 -0.12
CA CYS A 122 -8.00 -0.18 0.16
C CYS A 122 -8.98 1.00 0.15
N SER A 123 -8.51 2.19 0.46
CA SER A 123 -9.33 3.41 0.50
C SER A 123 -9.15 4.32 -0.71
N SER A 124 -8.29 3.97 -1.67
CA SER A 124 -8.06 4.78 -2.86
C SER A 124 -9.26 4.77 -3.80
N ASN A 125 -9.71 5.95 -4.25
CA ASN A 125 -10.78 6.14 -5.23
C ASN A 125 -10.26 6.69 -6.58
N ASP A 126 -8.97 7.00 -6.66
CA ASP A 126 -8.32 7.54 -7.85
C ASP A 126 -7.20 6.61 -8.35
N LEU A 127 -6.97 6.62 -9.68
CA LEU A 127 -5.83 5.91 -10.28
C LEU A 127 -4.48 6.37 -9.73
N LEU A 128 -4.32 7.68 -9.45
CA LEU A 128 -3.07 8.21 -8.93
C LEU A 128 -2.82 7.78 -7.49
N THR A 129 -3.84 7.86 -6.62
CA THR A 129 -3.73 7.42 -5.22
C THR A 129 -3.49 5.92 -5.12
N ALA A 130 -4.17 5.13 -5.97
CA ALA A 130 -3.92 3.68 -6.07
C ALA A 130 -2.48 3.38 -6.49
N TYR A 131 -1.96 4.08 -7.52
CA TYR A 131 -0.57 3.92 -7.95
C TYR A 131 0.43 4.22 -6.83
N LEU A 132 0.27 5.35 -6.12
CA LEU A 132 1.16 5.73 -5.02
C LEU A 132 1.13 4.71 -3.87
N ALA A 133 -0.03 4.16 -3.57
CA ALA A 133 -0.19 3.13 -2.55
C ALA A 133 0.50 1.81 -2.95
N ILE A 134 0.37 1.39 -4.21
CA ILE A 134 1.06 0.21 -4.77
C ILE A 134 2.58 0.41 -4.72
N GLU A 135 3.08 1.59 -5.12
CA GLU A 135 4.51 1.89 -5.09
C GLU A 135 5.08 1.88 -3.65
N LEU A 136 4.36 2.46 -2.70
CA LEU A 136 4.77 2.44 -1.29
C LEU A 136 4.96 1.01 -0.77
N GLN A 137 3.99 0.15 -1.04
CA GLN A 137 4.02 -1.27 -0.66
C GLN A 137 5.13 -2.02 -1.39
N SER A 138 5.25 -1.86 -2.71
CA SER A 138 6.19 -2.61 -3.54
C SER A 138 7.64 -2.27 -3.20
N LEU A 139 7.97 -0.99 -2.96
CA LEU A 139 9.30 -0.58 -2.50
C LEU A 139 9.71 -1.28 -1.20
N ALA A 140 8.79 -1.41 -0.25
CA ALA A 140 9.05 -2.15 0.98
C ALA A 140 9.34 -3.64 0.69
N PHE A 141 8.59 -4.27 -0.20
CA PHE A 141 8.79 -5.67 -0.56
C PHE A 141 10.08 -5.91 -1.35
N TYR A 142 10.52 -4.98 -2.21
CA TYR A 142 11.81 -5.10 -2.91
C TYR A 142 12.98 -5.15 -1.93
N VAL A 143 12.95 -4.28 -0.92
CA VAL A 143 13.97 -4.26 0.12
C VAL A 143 13.89 -5.51 1.01
N LEU A 144 12.68 -5.98 1.37
CA LEU A 144 12.50 -7.21 2.14
C LEU A 144 13.02 -8.45 1.40
N ALA A 145 12.83 -8.54 0.08
CA ALA A 145 13.35 -9.64 -0.73
C ALA A 145 14.89 -9.69 -0.75
N SER A 146 15.54 -8.51 -0.79
CA SER A 146 17.02 -8.38 -0.80
C SER A 146 17.64 -8.25 0.59
N PHE A 147 16.88 -8.44 1.66
CA PHE A 147 17.27 -8.08 3.02
C PHE A 147 18.53 -8.81 3.52
N LYS A 148 18.71 -10.07 3.14
CA LYS A 148 19.88 -10.87 3.54
C LYS A 148 21.08 -10.59 2.63
N ARG A 149 21.84 -9.52 2.91
CA ARG A 149 22.98 -9.04 2.10
C ARG A 149 24.08 -10.07 1.85
N ASN A 150 24.25 -11.05 2.74
CA ASN A 150 25.30 -12.08 2.63
C ASN A 150 24.91 -13.24 1.72
N SER A 151 23.68 -13.26 1.20
CA SER A 151 23.18 -14.30 0.29
C SER A 151 23.06 -13.73 -1.13
N THR A 152 23.85 -14.29 -2.05
CA THR A 152 23.75 -13.92 -3.48
C THR A 152 22.36 -14.15 -4.04
N TYR A 153 21.69 -15.24 -3.62
CA TYR A 153 20.32 -15.54 -4.03
C TYR A 153 19.31 -14.48 -3.59
N SER A 154 19.45 -13.95 -2.37
CA SER A 154 18.56 -12.91 -1.87
C SER A 154 18.75 -11.59 -2.63
N VAL A 155 20.00 -11.22 -2.89
CA VAL A 155 20.32 -10.00 -3.65
C VAL A 155 19.83 -10.12 -5.09
N ASP A 156 20.06 -11.24 -5.76
CA ASP A 156 19.58 -11.52 -7.11
C ASP A 156 18.03 -11.49 -7.18
N ALA A 157 17.37 -12.08 -6.20
CA ALA A 157 15.91 -12.07 -6.12
C ALA A 157 15.37 -10.64 -6.00
N GLY A 158 15.97 -9.82 -5.13
CA GLY A 158 15.56 -8.42 -4.95
C GLY A 158 15.76 -7.58 -6.19
N ILE A 159 16.89 -7.73 -6.90
CA ILE A 159 17.16 -7.02 -8.17
C ILE A 159 16.15 -7.41 -9.24
N LYS A 160 15.88 -8.70 -9.43
CA LYS A 160 14.90 -9.18 -10.41
C LYS A 160 13.50 -8.68 -10.09
N TYR A 161 13.12 -8.72 -8.81
CA TYR A 161 11.82 -8.24 -8.36
C TYR A 161 11.67 -6.73 -8.60
N PHE A 162 12.70 -5.95 -8.28
CA PHE A 162 12.71 -4.50 -8.53
C PHE A 162 12.60 -4.16 -10.02
N ILE A 163 13.37 -4.84 -10.89
CA ILE A 163 13.32 -4.56 -12.34
C ILE A 163 11.94 -4.87 -12.92
N LEU A 164 11.36 -6.04 -12.57
CA LEU A 164 10.04 -6.43 -13.04
C LEU A 164 8.95 -5.51 -12.49
N GLY A 165 9.04 -5.13 -11.22
CA GLY A 165 8.08 -4.22 -10.62
C GLY A 165 8.17 -2.80 -11.19
N ALA A 166 9.37 -2.26 -11.43
CA ALA A 166 9.54 -0.96 -12.08
C ALA A 166 9.00 -0.95 -13.51
N PHE A 167 9.11 -2.07 -14.24
CA PHE A 167 8.50 -2.22 -15.55
C PHE A 167 6.97 -2.25 -15.46
N SER A 168 6.42 -3.00 -14.53
CA SER A 168 4.98 -3.09 -14.23
C SER A 168 4.40 -1.71 -13.89
N SER A 169 5.03 -0.98 -12.95
CA SER A 169 4.56 0.35 -12.55
C SER A 169 4.61 1.39 -13.69
N SER A 170 5.59 1.26 -14.60
CA SER A 170 5.65 2.11 -15.79
C SER A 170 4.50 1.83 -16.77
N LEU A 171 4.09 0.56 -16.93
CA LEU A 171 2.92 0.20 -17.72
C LEU A 171 1.62 0.72 -17.10
N PHE A 172 1.50 0.65 -15.77
CA PHE A 172 0.35 1.21 -15.06
C PHE A 172 0.21 2.71 -15.31
N LEU A 173 1.31 3.47 -15.13
CA LEU A 173 1.32 4.90 -15.39
C LEU A 173 1.01 5.24 -16.85
N PHE A 174 1.54 4.48 -17.79
CA PHE A 174 1.23 4.68 -19.20
C PHE A 174 -0.26 4.42 -19.49
N GLY A 175 -0.82 3.33 -18.97
CA GLY A 175 -2.23 3.02 -19.09
C GLY A 175 -3.13 4.10 -18.47
N SER A 176 -2.80 4.58 -17.27
CA SER A 176 -3.54 5.66 -16.59
C SER A 176 -3.45 7.00 -17.33
N SER A 177 -2.30 7.31 -17.95
CA SER A 177 -2.15 8.52 -18.76
C SER A 177 -3.00 8.50 -20.03
N LEU A 178 -3.15 7.33 -20.68
CA LEU A 178 -4.05 7.16 -21.82
C LEU A 178 -5.53 7.34 -21.40
N LEU A 179 -5.92 6.80 -20.26
CA LEU A 179 -7.27 6.99 -19.73
C LEU A 179 -7.53 8.47 -19.45
N TYR A 180 -6.63 9.12 -18.73
CA TYR A 180 -6.74 10.54 -18.44
C TYR A 180 -6.79 11.41 -19.71
N GLY A 181 -5.99 11.09 -20.72
CA GLY A 181 -5.97 11.82 -22.00
C GLY A 181 -7.30 11.80 -22.75
N VAL A 182 -8.10 10.74 -22.57
CA VAL A 182 -9.40 10.60 -23.21
C VAL A 182 -10.55 11.11 -22.34
N THR A 183 -10.51 10.80 -21.04
CA THR A 183 -11.62 11.07 -20.10
C THR A 183 -11.50 12.44 -19.42
N GLY A 184 -10.28 12.96 -19.26
CA GLY A 184 -9.97 14.18 -18.50
C GLY A 184 -10.03 14.00 -16.99
N THR A 185 -10.30 12.79 -16.48
CA THR A 185 -10.46 12.48 -15.06
C THR A 185 -9.62 11.27 -14.67
N ILE A 186 -9.32 11.13 -13.37
CA ILE A 186 -8.60 9.98 -12.81
C ILE A 186 -9.45 9.23 -11.76
N ASN A 187 -10.64 9.74 -11.45
CA ASN A 187 -11.53 9.18 -10.43
C ASN A 187 -12.33 8.00 -10.99
N PHE A 188 -12.45 6.92 -10.21
CA PHE A 188 -13.16 5.70 -10.61
C PHE A 188 -14.66 5.90 -10.79
N GLU A 189 -15.30 6.76 -9.99
CA GLU A 189 -16.73 7.03 -10.09
C GLU A 189 -17.07 7.76 -11.39
N GLU A 190 -16.26 8.76 -11.76
CA GLU A 190 -16.43 9.50 -13.00
C GLU A 190 -16.19 8.61 -14.24
N PHE A 191 -15.27 7.65 -14.17
CA PHE A 191 -15.10 6.64 -15.22
C PHE A 191 -16.36 5.81 -15.42
N LYS A 192 -17.00 5.40 -14.34
CA LYS A 192 -18.26 4.64 -14.39
C LYS A 192 -19.35 5.44 -15.11
N ASP A 193 -19.50 6.71 -14.77
CA ASP A 193 -20.51 7.58 -15.37
C ASP A 193 -20.26 7.84 -16.85
N LEU A 194 -18.99 8.04 -17.24
CA LEU A 194 -18.61 8.18 -18.64
C LEU A 194 -18.90 6.89 -19.44
N TYR A 195 -18.65 5.72 -18.86
CA TYR A 195 -18.92 4.43 -19.53
C TYR A 195 -20.41 4.15 -19.71
N VAL A 196 -21.25 4.56 -18.78
CA VAL A 196 -22.71 4.40 -18.84
C VAL A 196 -23.33 5.37 -19.86
N ASN A 197 -22.77 6.58 -20.00
CA ASN A 197 -23.30 7.64 -20.85
C ASN A 197 -22.81 7.60 -22.31
N VAL A 198 -21.86 6.70 -22.66
CA VAL A 198 -21.42 6.50 -24.05
C VAL A 198 -22.53 5.81 -24.84
N SER A 199 -23.36 6.63 -25.50
CA SER A 199 -24.36 6.11 -26.43
C SER A 199 -23.70 5.66 -27.75
N PRO A 200 -24.03 4.49 -28.29
CA PRO A 200 -23.43 3.97 -29.53
C PRO A 200 -24.00 4.72 -30.74
N GLY A 201 -23.39 5.83 -31.15
CA GLY A 201 -23.92 6.61 -32.27
C GLY A 201 -22.95 7.49 -33.05
N ASN A 202 -21.84 7.93 -32.46
CA ASN A 202 -20.93 8.88 -33.11
C ASN A 202 -19.57 8.23 -33.43
N ASN A 203 -19.07 8.41 -34.67
CA ASN A 203 -17.77 7.86 -35.10
C ASN A 203 -16.55 8.41 -34.33
N ALA A 204 -16.69 9.59 -33.70
CA ALA A 204 -15.67 10.15 -32.80
C ALA A 204 -15.56 9.34 -31.49
N ASP A 205 -16.65 8.72 -31.03
CA ASP A 205 -16.69 7.92 -29.81
C ASP A 205 -15.96 6.58 -29.98
N LEU A 206 -15.93 6.03 -31.19
CA LEU A 206 -15.26 4.76 -31.50
C LEU A 206 -13.74 4.82 -31.35
N SER A 207 -13.10 5.93 -31.74
CA SER A 207 -11.65 6.11 -31.57
C SER A 207 -11.28 6.31 -30.09
N ASN A 208 -12.11 7.03 -29.36
CA ASN A 208 -11.93 7.24 -27.91
C ASN A 208 -12.13 5.94 -27.13
N ILE A 209 -13.13 5.13 -27.50
CA ILE A 209 -13.37 3.80 -26.89
C ILE A 209 -12.16 2.88 -27.09
N SER A 210 -11.56 2.87 -28.30
CA SER A 210 -10.38 2.03 -28.55
C SER A 210 -9.17 2.44 -27.69
N LEU A 211 -8.93 3.73 -27.50
CA LEU A 211 -7.84 4.24 -26.65
C LEU A 211 -8.10 3.91 -25.17
N VAL A 212 -9.34 4.01 -24.70
CA VAL A 212 -9.71 3.60 -23.33
C VAL A 212 -9.47 2.12 -23.12
N GLN A 213 -9.84 1.28 -24.10
CA GLN A 213 -9.59 -0.17 -24.03
C GLN A 213 -8.08 -0.48 -23.99
N PHE A 214 -7.26 0.21 -24.78
CA PHE A 214 -5.80 0.08 -24.73
C PHE A 214 -5.26 0.49 -23.36
N GLY A 215 -5.69 1.61 -22.80
CA GLY A 215 -5.30 2.04 -21.44
C GLY A 215 -5.63 0.99 -20.38
N LEU A 216 -6.84 0.45 -20.42
CA LEU A 216 -7.27 -0.63 -19.51
C LEU A 216 -6.44 -1.91 -19.65
N VAL A 217 -6.10 -2.30 -20.88
CA VAL A 217 -5.24 -3.47 -21.13
C VAL A 217 -3.85 -3.27 -20.48
N PHE A 218 -3.24 -2.09 -20.60
CA PHE A 218 -1.95 -1.81 -19.96
C PHE A 218 -2.02 -1.84 -18.44
N ILE A 219 -3.11 -1.33 -17.85
CA ILE A 219 -3.34 -1.41 -16.40
C ILE A 219 -3.54 -2.87 -15.95
N LEU A 220 -4.25 -3.68 -16.74
CA LEU A 220 -4.47 -5.10 -16.42
C LEU A 220 -3.22 -5.98 -16.57
N ILE A 221 -2.29 -5.60 -17.44
CA ILE A 221 -1.03 -6.33 -17.65
C ILE A 221 0.01 -5.94 -16.58
N SER A 222 -0.07 -4.73 -16.02
CA SER A 222 0.83 -4.24 -14.99
C SER A 222 0.64 -4.99 -13.67
#